data_1678151479040ed00fbc3d00b0b863ea
#
_entry.id   1678151479040ed00fbc3d00b0b863ea
#
_cell.length_a   1.000
_cell.length_b   1.000
_cell.length_c   1.000
_cell.angle_alpha   90.00
_cell.angle_beta   90.00
_cell.angle_gamma   90.00
#
_symmetry.space_group_name_H-M   'P 1'
#
loop_
_entity.id
_entity.type
_entity.pdbx_description
1 polymer ?
#
loop_
_entity_poly.entity_id
_entity_poly.type
_entity_poly.pdbx_seq_one_letter_code
_entity_poly.pdbx_strand_id
1 'polypeptide(L)'
;MAIDFYPTPFSVITLVLRHLDWSGEVWEPCAGDGRFVEALASQFDGVHAGDVQTGDDFFAFDRALADTIVTNPPFSRIRDFADHAFEIGVQRMALVCSERLWACGLGSKQFQRHRPSRFVNMSFREDYLGRGGSPDRMLAVSIWDRPHSDSCIYEIWDRP
;
A
#
# COMPACT_ATOMS: atom_id res chain seq x y z
N MET A 1 -1.87 -3.96 22.66
CA MET A 1 -2.33 -3.19 21.48
C MET A 1 -2.97 -4.16 20.52
N ALA A 2 -4.20 -3.90 20.08
CA ALA A 2 -4.78 -4.68 19.00
C ALA A 2 -3.95 -4.40 17.74
N ILE A 3 -3.39 -5.46 17.15
CA ILE A 3 -2.68 -5.37 15.87
C ILE A 3 -3.73 -4.99 14.84
N ASP A 4 -3.52 -3.90 14.12
CA ASP A 4 -4.40 -3.40 13.06
C ASP A 4 -4.19 -4.27 11.79
N PHE A 5 -4.49 -5.57 11.93
CA PHE A 5 -4.32 -6.56 10.88
C PHE A 5 -5.62 -6.71 10.09
N TYR A 6 -5.59 -6.28 8.87
CA TYR A 6 -6.67 -6.46 7.91
C TYR A 6 -6.14 -7.19 6.67
N PRO A 7 -6.50 -8.49 6.47
CA PRO A 7 -6.07 -9.21 5.28
C PRO A 7 -6.57 -8.49 4.02
N THR A 8 -5.67 -8.24 3.08
CA THR A 8 -6.02 -7.53 1.84
C THR A 8 -7.00 -8.37 1.02
N PRO A 9 -8.17 -7.85 0.63
CA PRO A 9 -9.12 -8.59 -0.21
C PRO A 9 -8.50 -8.97 -1.55
N PHE A 10 -8.82 -10.17 -2.06
CA PHE A 10 -8.30 -10.63 -3.36
C PHE A 10 -8.71 -9.73 -4.53
N SER A 11 -9.90 -9.12 -4.49
CA SER A 11 -10.34 -8.12 -5.46
C SER A 11 -9.40 -6.92 -5.53
N VAL A 12 -8.95 -6.42 -4.36
CA VAL A 12 -8.01 -5.29 -4.28
C VAL A 12 -6.62 -5.71 -4.79
N ILE A 13 -6.12 -6.88 -4.38
CA ILE A 13 -4.84 -7.42 -4.87
C ILE A 13 -4.87 -7.53 -6.39
N THR A 14 -5.92 -8.13 -6.95
CA THR A 14 -6.09 -8.29 -8.40
C THR A 14 -6.06 -6.95 -9.13
N LEU A 15 -6.75 -5.94 -8.60
CA LEU A 15 -6.77 -4.60 -9.20
C LEU A 15 -5.40 -3.93 -9.12
N VAL A 16 -4.74 -3.98 -7.97
CA VAL A 16 -3.40 -3.42 -7.80
C VAL A 16 -2.45 -4.02 -8.84
N LEU A 17 -2.36 -5.34 -8.94
CA LEU A 17 -1.47 -6.00 -9.90
C LEU A 17 -1.84 -5.69 -11.36
N ARG A 18 -3.12 -5.66 -11.69
CA ARG A 18 -3.59 -5.34 -13.04
C ARG A 18 -3.19 -3.95 -13.51
N HIS A 19 -3.14 -2.99 -12.60
CA HIS A 19 -2.92 -1.58 -12.91
C HIS A 19 -1.50 -1.08 -12.61
N LEU A 20 -0.63 -1.92 -12.03
CA LEU A 20 0.80 -1.64 -11.88
C LEU A 20 1.57 -2.28 -13.02
N ASP A 21 2.12 -1.45 -13.91
CA ASP A 21 3.04 -1.88 -14.98
C ASP A 21 4.49 -1.86 -14.47
N TRP A 22 4.71 -2.57 -13.34
CA TRP A 22 6.01 -2.66 -12.69
C TRP A 22 6.56 -4.08 -12.74
N SER A 23 7.88 -4.18 -12.81
CA SER A 23 8.63 -5.44 -12.79
C SER A 23 9.91 -5.28 -11.97
N GLY A 24 10.71 -6.31 -11.89
CA GLY A 24 11.93 -6.36 -11.11
C GLY A 24 11.67 -6.90 -9.70
N GLU A 25 12.42 -6.45 -8.72
CA GLU A 25 12.24 -6.86 -7.32
C GLU A 25 11.23 -5.94 -6.60
N VAL A 26 10.44 -6.53 -5.72
CA VAL A 26 9.44 -5.82 -4.91
C VAL A 26 9.58 -6.22 -3.44
N TRP A 27 9.31 -5.29 -2.56
CA TRP A 27 9.27 -5.52 -1.12
C TRP A 27 7.83 -5.40 -0.61
N GLU A 28 7.36 -6.46 0.09
CA GLU A 28 6.12 -6.50 0.87
C GLU A 28 6.47 -6.57 2.37
N PRO A 29 6.63 -5.42 3.04
CA PRO A 29 7.07 -5.39 4.44
C PRO A 29 5.95 -5.60 5.48
N CYS A 30 4.72 -5.83 5.04
CA CYS A 30 3.55 -6.12 5.89
C CYS A 30 2.83 -7.37 5.38
N ALA A 31 3.58 -8.47 5.22
CA ALA A 31 3.17 -9.69 4.52
C ALA A 31 1.91 -10.37 5.08
N GLY A 32 1.65 -10.20 6.39
CA GLY A 32 0.46 -10.73 7.04
C GLY A 32 0.27 -12.23 6.81
N ASP A 33 -0.83 -12.62 6.18
CA ASP A 33 -1.14 -14.02 5.86
C ASP A 33 -0.49 -14.52 4.55
N GLY A 34 0.32 -13.69 3.89
CA GLY A 34 1.09 -14.05 2.70
C GLY A 34 0.36 -13.96 1.37
N ARG A 35 -0.95 -13.72 1.35
CA ARG A 35 -1.73 -13.68 0.09
C ARG A 35 -1.26 -12.62 -0.89
N PHE A 36 -0.79 -11.48 -0.40
CA PHE A 36 -0.26 -10.43 -1.27
C PHE A 36 1.13 -10.81 -1.80
N VAL A 37 1.98 -11.42 -0.95
CA VAL A 37 3.30 -11.94 -1.35
C VAL A 37 3.15 -12.97 -2.48
N GLU A 38 2.22 -13.92 -2.33
CA GLU A 38 1.96 -14.96 -3.34
C GLU A 38 1.51 -14.34 -4.68
N ALA A 39 0.66 -13.34 -4.62
CA ALA A 39 0.20 -12.64 -5.81
C ALA A 39 1.32 -11.82 -6.49
N LEU A 40 2.14 -11.12 -5.71
CA LEU A 40 3.30 -10.37 -6.22
C LEU A 40 4.32 -11.28 -6.91
N ALA A 41 4.54 -12.49 -6.39
CA ALA A 41 5.44 -13.47 -6.99
C ALA A 41 5.01 -13.93 -8.40
N SER A 42 3.76 -13.68 -8.80
CA SER A 42 3.29 -13.96 -10.16
C SER A 42 3.65 -12.89 -11.18
N GLN A 43 4.06 -11.69 -10.76
CA GLN A 43 4.33 -10.54 -11.62
C GLN A 43 5.76 -10.01 -11.52
N PHE A 44 6.37 -10.10 -10.34
CA PHE A 44 7.70 -9.57 -10.06
C PHE A 44 8.77 -10.67 -10.12
N ASP A 45 10.00 -10.30 -10.46
CA ASP A 45 11.12 -11.23 -10.59
C ASP A 45 11.60 -11.77 -9.24
N GLY A 46 11.39 -11.01 -8.16
CA GLY A 46 11.68 -11.38 -6.79
C GLY A 46 10.83 -10.62 -5.78
N VAL A 47 10.46 -11.29 -4.69
CA VAL A 47 9.68 -10.69 -3.61
C VAL A 47 10.43 -10.81 -2.29
N HIS A 48 10.76 -9.66 -1.70
CA HIS A 48 11.22 -9.58 -0.32
C HIS A 48 9.99 -9.44 0.57
N ALA A 49 9.77 -10.39 1.45
CA ALA A 49 8.62 -10.38 2.35
C ALA A 49 9.08 -10.25 3.80
N GLY A 50 8.40 -9.45 4.58
CA GLY A 50 8.62 -9.28 6.01
C GLY A 50 7.33 -8.95 6.74
N ASP A 51 7.30 -9.14 8.04
CA ASP A 51 6.17 -8.75 8.89
C ASP A 51 6.67 -8.56 10.32
N VAL A 52 6.16 -7.54 11.01
CA VAL A 52 6.51 -7.28 12.40
C VAL A 52 6.17 -8.46 13.33
N GLN A 53 5.16 -9.25 12.99
CA GLN A 53 4.78 -10.44 13.76
C GLN A 53 5.80 -11.58 13.64
N THR A 54 6.58 -11.60 12.57
CA THR A 54 7.68 -12.57 12.37
C THR A 54 9.04 -12.02 12.78
N GLY A 55 9.10 -10.78 13.24
CA GLY A 55 10.31 -10.14 13.75
C GLY A 55 10.96 -9.14 12.79
N ASP A 56 10.38 -8.92 11.63
CA ASP A 56 10.86 -7.97 10.63
C ASP A 56 10.11 -6.63 10.79
N ASP A 57 10.60 -5.78 11.69
CA ASP A 57 10.02 -4.44 11.83
C ASP A 57 10.50 -3.53 10.70
N PHE A 58 9.57 -3.12 9.83
CA PHE A 58 9.83 -2.22 8.71
C PHE A 58 10.57 -0.94 9.15
N PHE A 59 10.25 -0.39 10.31
CA PHE A 59 10.87 0.84 10.83
C PHE A 59 12.28 0.65 11.38
N ALA A 60 12.76 -0.59 11.47
CA ALA A 60 14.14 -0.88 11.89
C ALA A 60 15.14 -0.92 10.71
N PHE A 61 14.65 -0.89 9.47
CA PHE A 61 15.53 -0.86 8.29
C PHE A 61 16.06 0.54 8.04
N ASP A 62 17.34 0.63 7.75
CA ASP A 62 18.05 1.87 7.39
C ASP A 62 18.24 2.04 5.88
N ARG A 63 17.89 1.02 5.09
CA ARG A 63 17.86 1.02 3.63
C ARG A 63 16.78 0.07 3.10
N ALA A 64 16.25 0.38 1.95
CA ALA A 64 15.25 -0.44 1.30
C ALA A 64 15.83 -1.79 0.83
N LEU A 65 15.05 -2.87 0.93
CA LEU A 65 15.42 -4.19 0.39
C LEU A 65 15.16 -4.27 -1.12
N ALA A 66 14.26 -3.45 -1.65
CA ALA A 66 14.03 -3.23 -3.07
C ALA A 66 13.60 -1.77 -3.31
N ASP A 67 13.80 -1.27 -4.52
CA ASP A 67 13.41 0.09 -4.90
C ASP A 67 11.89 0.27 -4.98
N THR A 68 11.15 -0.83 -4.95
CA THR A 68 9.70 -0.86 -5.10
C THR A 68 9.04 -1.52 -3.89
N ILE A 69 8.04 -0.85 -3.32
CA ILE A 69 7.15 -1.41 -2.30
C ILE A 69 5.73 -1.52 -2.85
N VAL A 70 5.09 -2.67 -2.61
CA VAL A 70 3.64 -2.86 -2.81
C VAL A 70 3.10 -3.54 -1.56
N THR A 71 2.24 -2.86 -0.81
CA THR A 71 1.84 -3.34 0.52
C THR A 71 0.50 -2.78 0.99
N ASN A 72 -0.10 -3.45 1.97
CA ASN A 72 -1.22 -2.95 2.77
C ASN A 72 -0.75 -2.71 4.22
N PRO A 73 -0.16 -1.53 4.52
CA PRO A 73 0.39 -1.25 5.83
C PRO A 73 -0.70 -0.97 6.87
N PRO A 74 -0.40 -1.04 8.17
CA PRO A 74 -1.33 -0.62 9.22
C PRO A 74 -1.81 0.82 9.00
N PHE A 75 -3.13 1.03 8.91
CA PHE A 75 -3.70 2.36 8.58
C PHE A 75 -3.41 3.42 9.66
N SER A 76 -3.22 2.99 10.89
CA SER A 76 -2.84 3.88 11.99
C SER A 76 -1.45 4.50 11.81
N ARG A 77 -0.54 3.85 11.07
CA ARG A 77 0.85 4.27 10.84
C ARG A 77 1.20 4.55 9.38
N ILE A 78 0.22 4.58 8.51
CA ILE A 78 0.45 4.66 7.05
C ILE A 78 1.27 5.89 6.63
N ARG A 79 1.11 7.01 7.32
CA ARG A 79 1.88 8.23 7.04
C ARG A 79 3.34 8.11 7.43
N ASP A 80 3.61 7.58 8.62
CA ASP A 80 4.98 7.30 9.06
C ASP A 80 5.65 6.29 8.14
N PHE A 81 4.86 5.28 7.69
CA PHE A 81 5.31 4.26 6.76
C PHE A 81 5.77 4.87 5.43
N ALA A 82 4.98 5.75 4.84
CA ALA A 82 5.34 6.39 3.57
C ALA A 82 6.56 7.30 3.71
N ASP A 83 6.64 8.10 4.79
CA ASP A 83 7.81 8.96 5.04
C ASP A 83 9.07 8.11 5.21
N HIS A 84 9.03 7.06 6.05
CA HIS A 84 10.17 6.16 6.27
C HIS A 84 10.60 5.43 4.99
N ALA A 85 9.65 4.94 4.18
CA ALA A 85 9.97 4.29 2.92
C ALA A 85 10.85 5.17 2.01
N PHE A 86 10.52 6.45 1.89
CA PHE A 86 11.32 7.38 1.08
C PHE A 86 12.65 7.73 1.73
N GLU A 87 12.72 7.84 3.06
CA GLU A 87 13.98 8.06 3.80
C GLU A 87 14.98 6.93 3.56
N ILE A 88 14.54 5.67 3.52
CA ILE A 88 15.41 4.50 3.29
C ILE A 88 15.66 4.20 1.80
N GLY A 89 15.18 5.04 0.88
CA GLY A 89 15.55 5.00 -0.52
C GLY A 89 14.58 4.33 -1.48
N VAL A 90 13.35 4.02 -1.04
CA VAL A 90 12.30 3.51 -1.93
C VAL A 90 11.98 4.53 -3.02
N GLN A 91 11.89 4.08 -4.27
CA GLN A 91 11.63 4.92 -5.43
C GLN A 91 10.19 4.83 -5.92
N ARG A 92 9.61 3.62 -5.87
CA ARG A 92 8.24 3.36 -6.31
C ARG A 92 7.45 2.70 -5.19
N MET A 93 6.23 3.12 -5.00
CA MET A 93 5.42 2.58 -3.92
C MET A 93 3.93 2.55 -4.29
N ALA A 94 3.24 1.46 -3.97
CA ALA A 94 1.80 1.35 -3.98
C ALA A 94 1.31 0.93 -2.59
N LEU A 95 0.57 1.81 -1.93
CA LEU A 95 0.02 1.57 -0.60
C LEU A 95 -1.51 1.45 -0.68
N VAL A 96 -2.03 0.31 -0.21
CA VAL A 96 -3.46 0.20 0.09
C VAL A 96 -3.75 1.07 1.31
N CYS A 97 -4.76 1.92 1.21
CA CYS A 97 -5.06 2.94 2.23
C CYS A 97 -6.56 3.22 2.32
N SER A 98 -6.93 4.08 3.25
CA SER A 98 -8.27 4.66 3.31
C SER A 98 -8.43 5.78 2.26
N GLU A 99 -9.64 5.94 1.73
CA GLU A 99 -10.02 7.05 0.85
C GLU A 99 -9.76 8.44 1.46
N ARG A 100 -9.64 8.50 2.79
CA ARG A 100 -9.42 9.75 3.55
C ARG A 100 -7.96 10.08 3.81
N LEU A 101 -7.01 9.29 3.32
CA LEU A 101 -5.58 9.45 3.63
C LEU A 101 -5.12 10.93 3.50
N TRP A 102 -5.52 11.58 2.41
CA TRP A 102 -5.10 12.95 2.10
C TRP A 102 -6.07 14.02 2.59
N ALA A 103 -7.30 13.65 2.98
CA ALA A 103 -8.37 14.56 3.36
C ALA A 103 -8.30 15.00 4.84
N CYS A 104 -7.10 15.30 5.33
CA CYS A 104 -6.89 15.85 6.67
C CYS A 104 -5.63 16.72 6.70
N GLY A 105 -5.47 17.53 7.74
CA GLY A 105 -4.36 18.50 7.82
C GLY A 105 -2.96 17.89 7.76
N LEU A 106 -2.75 16.74 8.40
CA LEU A 106 -1.47 16.00 8.32
C LEU A 106 -1.29 15.35 6.95
N GLY A 107 -2.35 14.75 6.40
CA GLY A 107 -2.33 14.16 5.06
C GLY A 107 -2.05 15.21 3.98
N SER A 108 -2.65 16.38 4.07
CA SER A 108 -2.40 17.49 3.15
C SER A 108 -0.93 17.92 3.17
N LYS A 109 -0.31 18.04 4.34
CA LYS A 109 1.12 18.40 4.46
C LYS A 109 2.02 17.34 3.86
N GLN A 110 1.75 16.07 4.10
CA GLN A 110 2.51 14.96 3.51
C GLN A 110 2.33 14.89 2.00
N PHE A 111 1.12 15.10 1.50
CA PHE A 111 0.84 15.19 0.07
C PHE A 111 1.67 16.27 -0.62
N GLN A 112 1.91 17.42 0.05
CA GLN A 112 2.78 18.47 -0.50
C GLN A 112 4.25 18.04 -0.58
N ARG A 113 4.73 17.23 0.38
CA ARG A 113 6.12 16.71 0.38
C ARG A 113 6.31 15.55 -0.59
N HIS A 114 5.39 14.59 -0.56
CA HIS A 114 5.45 13.31 -1.28
C HIS A 114 4.18 13.10 -2.08
N ARG A 115 3.95 13.97 -3.08
CA ARG A 115 2.75 13.84 -3.92
C ARG A 115 2.77 12.53 -4.70
N PRO A 116 1.76 11.65 -4.57
CA PRO A 116 1.65 10.47 -5.39
C PRO A 116 1.41 10.82 -6.85
N SER A 117 1.80 9.94 -7.77
CA SER A 117 1.48 10.06 -9.19
C SER A 117 0.01 9.74 -9.46
N ARG A 118 -0.56 8.82 -8.69
CA ARG A 118 -1.97 8.45 -8.79
C ARG A 118 -2.57 8.24 -7.39
N PHE A 119 -3.83 8.64 -7.23
CA PHE A 119 -4.65 8.28 -6.08
C PHE A 119 -5.95 7.65 -6.58
N VAL A 120 -6.17 6.42 -6.22
CA VAL A 120 -7.22 5.58 -6.78
C VAL A 120 -8.21 5.19 -5.70
N ASN A 121 -9.49 5.47 -5.89
CA ASN A 121 -10.55 4.95 -5.03
C ASN A 121 -11.15 3.68 -5.65
N MET A 122 -11.52 2.73 -4.79
CA MET A 122 -12.37 1.63 -5.21
C MET A 122 -13.82 2.11 -5.29
N SER A 123 -14.57 1.72 -6.33
CA SER A 123 -16.01 2.03 -6.43
C SER A 123 -16.88 1.12 -5.56
N PHE A 124 -16.26 0.19 -4.83
CA PHE A 124 -16.92 -0.84 -4.03
C PHE A 124 -16.28 -0.94 -2.65
N ARG A 125 -17.02 -1.57 -1.73
CA ARG A 125 -16.55 -1.90 -0.38
C ARG A 125 -16.39 -3.39 -0.26
N GLU A 126 -15.37 -3.81 0.50
CA GLU A 126 -15.12 -5.22 0.83
C GLU A 126 -15.35 -5.46 2.31
N ASP A 127 -15.99 -6.57 2.62
CA ASP A 127 -16.12 -7.03 3.99
C ASP A 127 -14.86 -7.80 4.42
N TYR A 128 -13.87 -7.05 4.90
CA TYR A 128 -12.59 -7.63 5.34
C TYR A 128 -12.69 -8.65 6.46
N LEU A 129 -13.74 -8.53 7.26
CA LEU A 129 -13.87 -9.28 8.49
C LEU A 129 -14.85 -10.44 8.34
N GLY A 130 -15.52 -10.56 7.16
CA GLY A 130 -16.52 -11.59 6.91
C GLY A 130 -17.72 -11.54 7.87
N ARG A 131 -18.00 -10.36 8.42
CA ARG A 131 -19.06 -10.18 9.44
C ARG A 131 -20.45 -10.03 8.84
N GLY A 132 -20.53 -9.87 7.52
CA GLY A 132 -21.76 -9.51 6.85
C GLY A 132 -22.21 -8.07 7.16
N GLY A 133 -23.15 -7.56 6.38
CA GLY A 133 -23.63 -6.18 6.51
C GLY A 133 -22.94 -5.21 5.55
N SER A 134 -23.08 -3.91 5.81
CA SER A 134 -22.45 -2.88 4.98
C SER A 134 -21.02 -2.62 5.49
N PRO A 135 -19.97 -2.87 4.69
CA PRO A 135 -18.59 -2.60 5.11
C PRO A 135 -18.38 -1.13 5.41
N ASP A 136 -17.74 -0.83 6.53
CA ASP A 136 -17.59 0.55 7.03
C ASP A 136 -16.56 1.37 6.26
N ARG A 137 -15.63 0.75 5.53
CA ARG A 137 -14.50 1.45 4.92
C ARG A 137 -14.44 1.26 3.42
N MET A 138 -14.26 2.38 2.71
CA MET A 138 -13.79 2.38 1.34
C MET A 138 -12.28 2.36 1.30
N LEU A 139 -11.75 1.55 0.39
CA LEU A 139 -10.33 1.49 0.13
C LEU A 139 -9.93 2.40 -1.01
N ALA A 140 -8.69 2.80 -0.92
CA ALA A 140 -7.97 3.49 -1.96
C ALA A 140 -6.58 2.87 -2.13
N VAL A 141 -5.90 3.22 -3.19
CA VAL A 141 -4.48 2.95 -3.40
C VAL A 141 -3.79 4.26 -3.72
N SER A 142 -2.75 4.56 -2.97
CA SER A 142 -1.87 5.69 -3.28
C SER A 142 -0.63 5.15 -3.98
N ILE A 143 -0.31 5.66 -5.16
CA ILE A 143 0.73 5.13 -6.04
C ILE A 143 1.75 6.22 -6.33
N TRP A 144 3.02 5.89 -6.12
CA TRP A 144 4.19 6.73 -6.43
C TRP A 144 5.08 6.00 -7.43
N ASP A 145 5.25 6.56 -8.63
CA ASP A 145 6.28 6.12 -9.59
C ASP A 145 7.65 6.71 -9.27
N ARG A 146 7.70 7.68 -8.38
CA ARG A 146 8.87 8.37 -7.80
C ARG A 146 8.44 9.07 -6.50
N PRO A 147 9.38 9.42 -5.59
CA PRO A 147 9.05 9.97 -4.27
C PRO A 147 8.19 11.23 -4.25
N HIS A 148 8.17 11.98 -5.36
CA HIS A 148 7.28 13.14 -5.53
C HIS A 148 6.94 13.32 -7.01
N SER A 149 5.66 13.43 -7.32
CA SER A 149 5.14 13.74 -8.67
C SER A 149 4.73 15.20 -8.78
N ASP A 150 4.83 15.77 -9.99
CA ASP A 150 4.40 17.15 -10.30
C ASP A 150 2.87 17.26 -10.31
N SER A 151 2.18 16.16 -10.58
CA SER A 151 0.72 16.04 -10.59
C SER A 151 0.28 14.72 -9.96
N CYS A 152 -0.98 14.66 -9.55
CA CYS A 152 -1.61 13.43 -9.07
C CYS A 152 -2.86 13.17 -9.90
N ILE A 153 -2.93 12.02 -10.55
CA ILE A 153 -4.11 11.59 -11.29
C ILE A 153 -5.07 10.92 -10.31
N TYR A 154 -6.32 11.35 -10.31
CA TYR A 154 -7.38 10.70 -9.55
C TYR A 154 -8.09 9.67 -10.42
N GLU A 155 -8.20 8.44 -9.94
CA GLU A 155 -8.85 7.33 -10.64
C GLU A 155 -9.91 6.67 -9.76
N ILE A 156 -10.82 5.94 -10.41
CA ILE A 156 -11.76 5.04 -9.74
C ILE A 156 -11.63 3.67 -10.41
N TRP A 157 -11.40 2.63 -9.60
CA TRP A 157 -11.37 1.26 -10.08
C TRP A 157 -12.62 0.52 -9.66
N ASP A 158 -13.25 -0.11 -10.65
CA ASP A 158 -14.43 -0.96 -10.45
C ASP A 158 -14.02 -2.37 -10.02
N ARG A 159 -14.95 -3.11 -9.47
CA ARG A 159 -14.75 -4.51 -9.09
C ARG A 159 -14.26 -5.34 -10.28
N PRO A 160 -13.23 -6.19 -10.10
CA PRO A 160 -12.67 -6.99 -11.19
C PRO A 160 -13.64 -8.03 -11.74
#